data_f5db81b178ce83e313c8c5d86476cefe
#
_entry.id   f5db81b178ce83e313c8c5d86476cefe
#
_cell.length_a   1.000
_cell.length_b   1.000
_cell.length_c   1.000
_cell.angle_alpha   90.00
_cell.angle_beta   90.00
_cell.angle_gamma   90.00
#
_symmetry.space_group_name_H-M   'P 1'
#
loop_
_entity.id
_entity.type
_entity.pdbx_description
1 polymer ?
#
loop_
_entity_poly.entity_id
_entity_poly.type
_entity_poly.pdbx_seq_one_letter_code
_entity_poly.pdbx_strand_id
1 'polypeptide(L)'
;SNIYRGALVYLNDLEGKITKFNLTNMEKDKDGNSIEMYDSTQIFSVDANDKNGRYMYHGMDATIGDQTNNLWLFTGTGDYKKINARDNSENLLLGVKDRYFPNFQKVKPSNRSDLFKCSNASSIWYEGQCQYKPEDEGWYINLPKNLKVSAEPTVFNGRVYFPTYQPGGCQPGKGT
;
A
#
# COMPACT_ATOMS: atom_id res chain seq x y z
N SER A 1 10.15 16.17 -29.22
CA SER A 1 9.78 14.74 -29.30
C SER A 1 9.72 14.19 -27.89
N ASN A 2 8.57 13.64 -27.48
CA ASN A 2 8.46 12.91 -26.23
C ASN A 2 9.23 11.59 -26.39
N ILE A 3 10.46 11.56 -25.87
CA ILE A 3 11.23 10.32 -25.84
C ILE A 3 10.64 9.50 -24.68
N TYR A 4 9.90 8.45 -24.99
CA TYR A 4 9.45 7.47 -24.01
C TYR A 4 10.69 6.78 -23.42
N ARG A 5 10.90 6.92 -22.13
CA ARG A 5 12.08 6.40 -21.43
C ARG A 5 11.83 5.09 -20.69
N GLY A 6 10.64 4.54 -20.80
CA GLY A 6 10.24 3.31 -20.12
C GLY A 6 9.16 3.52 -19.07
N ALA A 7 8.94 2.52 -18.24
CA ALA A 7 7.94 2.52 -17.18
C ALA A 7 8.49 1.91 -15.89
N LEU A 8 7.83 2.23 -14.79
CA LEU A 8 7.96 1.53 -13.51
C LEU A 8 6.64 0.81 -13.24
N VAL A 9 6.72 -0.44 -12.82
CA VAL A 9 5.54 -1.23 -12.46
C VAL A 9 5.61 -1.56 -10.99
N TYR A 10 4.48 -1.42 -10.31
CA TYR A 10 4.35 -1.73 -8.89
C TYR A 10 3.34 -2.85 -8.71
N LEU A 11 3.71 -3.89 -7.99
CA LEU A 11 2.86 -5.03 -7.68
C LEU A 11 2.86 -5.26 -6.17
N ASN A 12 1.70 -5.56 -5.63
CA ASN A 12 1.56 -6.12 -4.30
C ASN A 12 1.17 -7.60 -4.39
N ASP A 13 1.54 -8.37 -3.39
CA ASP A 13 1.33 -9.81 -3.36
C ASP A 13 0.66 -10.29 -2.06
N LEU A 14 0.32 -11.58 -2.03
CA LEU A 14 -0.29 -12.21 -0.87
C LEU A 14 0.65 -12.33 0.35
N GLU A 15 1.95 -12.17 0.17
CA GLU A 15 2.90 -12.08 1.28
C GLU A 15 2.94 -10.68 1.90
N GLY A 16 2.09 -9.77 1.41
CA GLY A 16 2.02 -8.40 1.90
C GLY A 16 3.22 -7.54 1.54
N LYS A 17 3.82 -7.82 0.40
CA LYS A 17 4.96 -7.10 -0.15
C LYS A 17 4.53 -6.18 -1.28
N ILE A 18 5.19 -5.04 -1.40
CA ILE A 18 5.09 -4.16 -2.55
C ILE A 18 6.44 -4.17 -3.25
N THR A 19 6.44 -4.60 -4.51
CA THR A 19 7.64 -4.73 -5.35
C THR A 19 7.55 -3.76 -6.52
N LYS A 20 8.63 -3.03 -6.76
CA LYS A 20 8.84 -2.13 -7.88
C LYS A 20 9.70 -2.81 -8.94
N PHE A 21 9.28 -2.78 -10.18
CA PHE A 21 10.00 -3.33 -11.33
C PHE A 21 10.46 -2.21 -12.25
N ASN A 22 11.68 -2.37 -12.76
CA ASN A 22 12.28 -1.46 -13.72
C ASN A 22 11.97 -1.90 -15.15
N LEU A 23 11.21 -1.10 -15.89
CA LEU A 23 11.02 -1.22 -17.34
C LEU A 23 11.58 0.00 -18.07
N THR A 24 12.60 0.64 -17.50
CA THR A 24 13.27 1.80 -18.07
C THR A 24 14.52 1.37 -18.84
N ASN A 25 14.94 2.19 -19.80
CA ASN A 25 16.22 1.99 -20.51
C ASN A 25 17.40 2.67 -19.78
N MET A 26 17.27 2.94 -18.49
CA MET A 26 18.36 3.50 -17.69
C MET A 26 19.33 2.38 -17.30
N GLU A 27 20.61 2.62 -17.49
CA GLU A 27 21.67 1.66 -17.17
C GLU A 27 22.25 1.83 -15.77
N LYS A 28 21.99 2.98 -15.13
CA LYS A 28 22.51 3.31 -13.80
C LYS A 28 21.45 4.01 -12.96
N ASP A 29 21.45 3.71 -11.68
CA ASP A 29 20.69 4.44 -10.69
C ASP A 29 21.37 5.79 -10.34
N LYS A 30 20.74 6.57 -9.46
CA LYS A 30 21.28 7.88 -9.03
C LYS A 30 22.63 7.78 -8.30
N ASP A 31 22.95 6.64 -7.72
CA ASP A 31 24.19 6.39 -7.00
C ASP A 31 25.28 5.79 -7.91
N GLY A 32 24.99 5.63 -9.21
CA GLY A 32 25.89 5.10 -10.22
C GLY A 32 25.98 3.60 -10.29
N ASN A 33 25.14 2.86 -9.54
CA ASN A 33 25.07 1.40 -9.61
C ASN A 33 24.40 0.95 -10.89
N SER A 34 24.88 -0.15 -11.46
CA SER A 34 24.26 -0.73 -12.65
C SER A 34 22.87 -1.24 -12.35
N ILE A 35 21.91 -0.89 -13.21
CA ILE A 35 20.54 -1.41 -13.22
C ILE A 35 20.23 -1.95 -14.59
N GLU A 36 19.41 -2.99 -14.62
CA GLU A 36 19.01 -3.66 -15.86
C GLU A 36 17.49 -3.57 -16.05
N MET A 37 17.05 -3.68 -17.29
CA MET A 37 15.63 -3.86 -17.56
C MET A 37 15.15 -5.14 -16.88
N TYR A 38 13.99 -5.08 -16.22
CA TYR A 38 13.39 -6.12 -15.37
C TYR A 38 14.03 -6.30 -13.99
N ASP A 39 15.02 -5.49 -13.60
CA ASP A 39 15.43 -5.42 -12.20
C ASP A 39 14.24 -5.10 -11.31
N SER A 40 14.22 -5.68 -10.13
CA SER A 40 13.18 -5.44 -9.13
C SER A 40 13.75 -5.09 -7.78
N THR A 41 12.96 -4.36 -7.01
CA THR A 41 13.26 -4.06 -5.61
C THR A 41 11.97 -4.09 -4.79
N GLN A 42 12.01 -4.76 -3.65
CA GLN A 42 10.91 -4.70 -2.70
C GLN A 42 11.01 -3.37 -1.94
N ILE A 43 9.96 -2.57 -1.96
CA ILE A 43 9.92 -1.26 -1.29
C ILE A 43 9.25 -1.31 0.08
N PHE A 44 8.35 -2.29 0.31
CA PHE A 44 7.60 -2.41 1.55
C PHE A 44 7.18 -3.85 1.85
N SER A 45 6.98 -4.19 3.14
CA SER A 45 6.37 -5.43 3.60
C SER A 45 5.57 -5.24 4.90
N VAL A 46 4.40 -5.88 4.98
CA VAL A 46 3.63 -6.01 6.23
C VAL A 46 3.86 -7.34 6.96
N ASP A 47 4.75 -8.20 6.44
CA ASP A 47 5.02 -9.54 6.96
C ASP A 47 3.72 -10.35 7.14
N ALA A 48 2.92 -10.43 6.07
CA ALA A 48 1.66 -11.18 6.07
C ALA A 48 1.89 -12.67 6.36
N ASN A 49 1.03 -13.23 7.20
CA ASN A 49 1.04 -14.66 7.54
C ASN A 49 -0.34 -15.10 8.04
N ASP A 50 -0.52 -16.41 8.22
CA ASP A 50 -1.80 -17.01 8.66
C ASP A 50 -2.29 -16.52 10.03
N LYS A 51 -1.40 -16.02 10.88
CA LYS A 51 -1.75 -15.53 12.22
C LYS A 51 -2.28 -14.09 12.19
N ASN A 52 -1.70 -13.24 11.33
CA ASN A 52 -2.09 -11.83 11.24
C ASN A 52 -3.09 -11.55 10.12
N GLY A 53 -3.22 -12.43 9.13
CA GLY A 53 -4.18 -12.31 8.03
C GLY A 53 -3.98 -11.09 7.12
N ARG A 54 -2.80 -10.47 7.13
CA ARG A 54 -2.52 -9.21 6.42
C ARG A 54 -2.18 -9.42 4.95
N TYR A 55 -2.92 -10.28 4.28
CA TYR A 55 -2.78 -10.52 2.85
C TYR A 55 -3.28 -9.34 2.03
N MET A 56 -2.60 -9.03 0.92
CA MET A 56 -2.99 -7.99 -0.03
C MET A 56 -3.58 -8.65 -1.28
N TYR A 57 -4.91 -8.85 -1.29
CA TYR A 57 -5.61 -9.50 -2.41
C TYR A 57 -5.97 -8.54 -3.54
N HIS A 58 -6.09 -7.28 -3.24
CA HIS A 58 -6.57 -6.26 -4.18
C HIS A 58 -5.41 -5.40 -4.66
N GLY A 59 -5.56 -4.83 -5.84
CA GLY A 59 -4.59 -3.92 -6.42
C GLY A 59 -4.33 -2.67 -5.57
N MET A 60 -3.44 -1.83 -6.08
CA MET A 60 -3.09 -0.55 -5.48
C MET A 60 -3.59 0.58 -6.38
N ASP A 61 -4.00 1.69 -5.79
CA ASP A 61 -4.09 2.97 -6.49
C ASP A 61 -2.91 3.87 -6.12
N ALA A 62 -2.63 4.86 -6.96
CA ALA A 62 -1.43 5.68 -6.81
C ALA A 62 -1.69 7.15 -7.13
N THR A 63 -0.95 8.04 -6.46
CA THR A 63 -0.91 9.47 -6.80
C THR A 63 0.46 10.06 -6.53
N ILE A 64 0.75 11.18 -7.17
CA ILE A 64 1.94 11.99 -6.86
C ILE A 64 1.54 13.01 -5.80
N GLY A 65 2.30 13.06 -4.71
CA GLY A 65 2.06 14.00 -3.62
C GLY A 65 2.45 15.43 -4.00
N ASP A 66 1.56 16.38 -3.76
CA ASP A 66 1.70 17.78 -4.18
C ASP A 66 2.93 18.49 -3.59
N GLN A 67 3.34 18.10 -2.37
CA GLN A 67 4.42 18.80 -1.66
C GLN A 67 5.82 18.22 -1.88
N THR A 68 5.92 16.94 -2.22
CA THR A 68 7.20 16.22 -2.21
C THR A 68 7.54 15.55 -3.53
N ASN A 69 6.65 15.56 -4.52
CA ASN A 69 6.75 14.82 -5.79
C ASN A 69 7.02 13.31 -5.61
N ASN A 70 6.83 12.78 -4.42
CA ASN A 70 6.91 11.34 -4.17
C ASN A 70 5.69 10.64 -4.76
N LEU A 71 5.88 9.45 -5.29
CA LEU A 71 4.76 8.58 -5.63
C LEU A 71 4.22 7.95 -4.34
N TRP A 72 2.93 8.07 -4.12
CA TRP A 72 2.20 7.38 -3.08
C TRP A 72 1.46 6.20 -3.65
N LEU A 73 1.58 5.07 -2.97
CA LEU A 73 0.90 3.82 -3.29
C LEU A 73 -0.06 3.50 -2.15
N PHE A 74 -1.33 3.29 -2.46
CA PHE A 74 -2.37 2.99 -1.49
C PHE A 74 -2.87 1.58 -1.67
N THR A 75 -2.95 0.84 -0.57
CA THR A 75 -3.45 -0.53 -0.54
C THR A 75 -4.00 -0.85 0.85
N GLY A 76 -4.63 -2.00 0.98
CA GLY A 76 -5.11 -2.45 2.27
C GLY A 76 -5.03 -3.97 2.41
N THR A 77 -5.17 -4.44 3.64
CA THR A 77 -5.05 -5.86 3.96
C THR A 77 -6.39 -6.49 4.32
N GLY A 78 -6.48 -7.80 4.09
CA GLY A 78 -7.63 -8.61 4.48
C GLY A 78 -7.57 -9.99 3.83
N ASP A 79 -7.79 -11.05 4.59
CA ASP A 79 -7.89 -12.40 4.03
C ASP A 79 -9.21 -12.57 3.29
N TYR A 80 -9.18 -12.38 1.97
CA TYR A 80 -10.37 -12.51 1.12
C TYR A 80 -10.92 -13.94 1.08
N LYS A 81 -10.08 -14.96 1.21
CA LYS A 81 -10.53 -16.37 1.30
C LYS A 81 -11.37 -16.62 2.55
N LYS A 82 -11.13 -15.85 3.60
CA LYS A 82 -11.85 -15.90 4.86
C LYS A 82 -12.63 -14.61 5.11
N ILE A 83 -13.20 -14.00 4.08
CA ILE A 83 -13.85 -12.68 4.20
C ILE A 83 -14.98 -12.69 5.22
N ASN A 84 -15.73 -13.80 5.32
CA ASN A 84 -16.82 -13.97 6.28
C ASN A 84 -16.36 -14.45 7.67
N ALA A 85 -15.08 -14.76 7.86
CA ALA A 85 -14.59 -15.21 9.15
C ALA A 85 -14.49 -14.04 10.13
N ARG A 86 -14.97 -14.26 11.34
CA ARG A 86 -14.71 -13.40 12.49
C ARG A 86 -13.45 -13.88 13.17
N ASP A 87 -12.35 -13.30 12.80
CA ASP A 87 -11.06 -13.54 13.42
C ASP A 87 -10.60 -12.29 14.20
N ASN A 88 -9.54 -12.43 14.97
CA ASN A 88 -8.97 -11.30 15.69
C ASN A 88 -7.88 -10.56 14.88
N SER A 89 -7.81 -10.78 13.56
CA SER A 89 -6.83 -10.11 12.71
C SER A 89 -7.06 -8.59 12.74
N GLU A 90 -5.98 -7.85 12.85
CA GLU A 90 -5.97 -6.40 12.70
C GLU A 90 -5.46 -6.07 11.31
N ASN A 91 -6.38 -5.81 10.41
CA ASN A 91 -6.07 -5.38 9.07
C ASN A 91 -5.67 -3.90 9.03
N LEU A 92 -5.05 -3.51 7.94
CA LEU A 92 -4.46 -2.20 7.76
C LEU A 92 -4.96 -1.50 6.51
N LEU A 93 -5.12 -0.19 6.60
CA LEU A 93 -5.05 0.70 5.44
C LEU A 93 -3.64 1.28 5.38
N LEU A 94 -3.08 1.36 4.19
CA LEU A 94 -1.68 1.70 3.96
C LEU A 94 -1.55 2.79 2.89
N GLY A 95 -0.72 3.77 3.17
CA GLY A 95 -0.17 4.70 2.19
C GLY A 95 1.36 4.64 2.26
N VAL A 96 2.01 4.12 1.24
CA VAL A 96 3.47 3.90 1.20
C VAL A 96 4.10 4.83 0.16
N LYS A 97 5.22 5.46 0.49
CA LYS A 97 5.96 6.32 -0.43
C LYS A 97 6.99 5.55 -1.24
N ASP A 98 7.09 5.87 -2.53
CA ASP A 98 8.31 5.67 -3.29
C ASP A 98 9.03 7.02 -3.41
N ARG A 99 10.08 7.20 -2.61
CA ARG A 99 10.88 8.44 -2.57
C ARG A 99 11.78 8.61 -3.78
N TYR A 100 11.99 7.54 -4.53
CA TYR A 100 12.90 7.55 -5.68
C TYR A 100 12.18 7.72 -7.02
N PHE A 101 10.84 7.70 -7.01
CA PHE A 101 10.07 8.00 -8.22
C PHE A 101 10.47 9.39 -8.78
N PRO A 102 10.65 9.54 -10.09
CA PRO A 102 10.39 8.59 -11.18
C PRO A 102 11.60 7.68 -11.53
N ASN A 103 12.61 7.60 -10.67
CA ASN A 103 13.80 6.79 -10.93
C ASN A 103 13.65 5.40 -10.28
N PHE A 104 14.29 4.40 -10.89
CA PHE A 104 14.49 3.11 -10.23
C PHE A 104 15.71 3.20 -9.31
N GLN A 105 15.56 2.66 -8.10
CA GLN A 105 16.62 2.53 -7.11
C GLN A 105 16.41 1.22 -6.36
N LYS A 106 17.47 0.41 -6.20
CA LYS A 106 17.45 -0.74 -5.28
C LYS A 106 17.49 -0.23 -3.85
N VAL A 107 16.51 -0.62 -3.05
CA VAL A 107 16.36 -0.12 -1.68
C VAL A 107 16.20 -1.28 -0.69
N LYS A 108 16.50 -1.01 0.58
CA LYS A 108 16.06 -1.88 1.66
C LYS A 108 14.55 -1.65 1.87
N PRO A 109 13.72 -2.70 1.89
CA PRO A 109 12.29 -2.53 2.08
C PRO A 109 11.98 -1.92 3.45
N SER A 110 11.06 -0.99 3.47
CA SER A 110 10.43 -0.51 4.70
C SER A 110 9.40 -1.53 5.21
N ASN A 111 9.03 -1.40 6.46
CA ASN A 111 8.01 -2.21 7.11
C ASN A 111 7.05 -1.32 7.91
N ARG A 112 6.06 -1.92 8.54
CA ARG A 112 5.05 -1.17 9.32
C ARG A 112 5.66 -0.25 10.38
N SER A 113 6.79 -0.59 10.99
CA SER A 113 7.43 0.26 12.02
C SER A 113 8.05 1.54 11.49
N ASP A 114 8.30 1.59 10.18
CA ASP A 114 8.86 2.75 9.48
C ASP A 114 7.75 3.71 9.00
N LEU A 115 6.47 3.31 9.15
CA LEU A 115 5.32 4.11 8.78
C LEU A 115 4.77 4.86 10.00
N PHE A 116 4.26 6.07 9.75
CA PHE A 116 3.52 6.83 10.75
C PHE A 116 2.17 6.16 11.05
N LYS A 117 1.91 5.89 12.32
CA LYS A 117 0.61 5.36 12.75
C LYS A 117 -0.40 6.50 12.87
N CYS A 118 -1.35 6.55 11.97
CA CYS A 118 -2.50 7.46 12.10
C CYS A 118 -3.49 6.94 13.15
N SER A 119 -4.43 7.77 13.57
CA SER A 119 -5.48 7.36 14.50
C SER A 119 -6.23 6.14 13.98
N ASN A 120 -6.62 5.25 14.88
CA ASN A 120 -7.39 4.07 14.52
C ASN A 120 -8.74 4.48 13.92
N ALA A 121 -9.15 3.84 12.84
CA ALA A 121 -10.50 3.95 12.33
C ALA A 121 -11.47 3.36 13.37
N SER A 122 -12.20 4.22 14.06
CA SER A 122 -13.18 3.79 15.08
C SER A 122 -14.58 3.62 14.54
N SER A 123 -14.85 4.08 13.33
CA SER A 123 -16.15 4.00 12.67
C SER A 123 -16.02 3.65 11.21
N ILE A 124 -17.12 3.23 10.61
CA ILE A 124 -17.27 2.89 9.19
C ILE A 124 -16.99 4.10 8.27
N TRP A 125 -17.15 5.30 8.79
CA TRP A 125 -16.96 6.57 8.09
C TRP A 125 -15.86 7.37 8.78
N TYR A 126 -14.62 6.87 8.69
CA TYR A 126 -13.49 7.65 9.20
C TYR A 126 -13.09 8.70 8.14
N GLU A 127 -13.40 9.93 8.43
CA GLU A 127 -12.83 11.08 7.76
C GLU A 127 -11.81 11.72 8.72
N GLY A 128 -10.55 11.63 8.39
CA GLY A 128 -9.49 12.17 9.22
C GLY A 128 -8.29 12.56 8.38
N GLN A 129 -7.50 13.49 8.93
CA GLN A 129 -6.22 13.85 8.38
C GLN A 129 -5.12 13.12 9.15
N CYS A 130 -4.26 12.45 8.41
CA CYS A 130 -3.07 11.84 8.98
C CYS A 130 -1.93 12.86 8.95
N GLN A 131 -1.41 13.24 10.12
CA GLN A 131 -0.30 14.20 10.25
C GLN A 131 1.04 13.46 10.23
N TYR A 132 1.36 12.79 9.12
CA TYR A 132 2.68 12.19 8.92
C TYR A 132 3.70 13.27 8.60
N LYS A 133 4.98 12.98 8.88
CA LYS A 133 6.10 13.87 8.57
C LYS A 133 6.72 13.54 7.21
N PRO A 134 7.44 14.48 6.59
CA PRO A 134 8.13 14.22 5.32
C PRO A 134 9.13 13.06 5.37
N GLU A 135 9.77 12.83 6.52
CA GLU A 135 10.73 11.74 6.75
C GLU A 135 10.10 10.35 6.91
N ASP A 136 8.79 10.25 7.25
CA ASP A 136 8.11 8.97 7.37
C ASP A 136 8.03 8.28 6.01
N GLU A 137 8.19 6.95 5.96
CA GLU A 137 8.09 6.15 4.72
C GLU A 137 6.65 6.00 4.22
N GLY A 138 5.70 6.57 4.93
CA GLY A 138 4.29 6.55 4.64
C GLY A 138 3.46 6.55 5.93
N TRP A 139 2.25 6.03 5.84
CA TRP A 139 1.35 5.93 6.99
C TRP A 139 0.53 4.64 6.96
N TYR A 140 0.01 4.27 8.13
CA TYR A 140 -0.98 3.20 8.25
C TYR A 140 -2.08 3.52 9.25
N ILE A 141 -3.23 2.90 9.06
CA ILE A 141 -4.37 2.92 9.97
C ILE A 141 -4.72 1.47 10.33
N ASN A 142 -4.83 1.16 11.62
CA ASN A 142 -5.39 -0.11 12.04
C ASN A 142 -6.90 -0.10 11.82
N LEU A 143 -7.41 -1.10 11.11
CA LEU A 143 -8.85 -1.32 11.01
C LEU A 143 -9.39 -1.94 12.30
N PRO A 144 -10.65 -1.66 12.65
CA PRO A 144 -11.35 -2.41 13.70
C PRO A 144 -11.28 -3.91 13.44
N LYS A 145 -11.36 -4.71 14.53
CA LYS A 145 -11.37 -6.17 14.42
C LYS A 145 -12.46 -6.65 13.46
N ASN A 146 -12.14 -7.67 12.70
CA ASN A 146 -12.98 -8.29 11.67
C ASN A 146 -13.25 -7.43 10.43
N LEU A 147 -12.80 -6.19 10.38
CA LEU A 147 -12.93 -5.37 9.19
C LEU A 147 -11.80 -5.72 8.21
N LYS A 148 -12.15 -5.95 6.95
CA LYS A 148 -11.21 -6.36 5.90
C LYS A 148 -11.37 -5.44 4.69
N VAL A 149 -10.27 -5.10 4.03
CA VAL A 149 -10.34 -4.43 2.73
C VAL A 149 -10.89 -5.42 1.71
N SER A 150 -11.91 -5.01 0.96
CA SER A 150 -12.70 -5.88 0.10
C SER A 150 -12.60 -5.57 -1.39
N ALA A 151 -11.94 -4.47 -1.74
CA ALA A 151 -11.65 -4.09 -3.13
C ALA A 151 -10.44 -3.16 -3.20
N GLU A 152 -10.02 -2.86 -4.41
CA GLU A 152 -8.99 -1.87 -4.71
C GLU A 152 -9.37 -0.49 -4.17
N PRO A 153 -8.45 0.24 -3.52
CA PRO A 153 -8.69 1.63 -3.12
C PRO A 153 -8.81 2.53 -4.34
N THR A 154 -9.38 3.71 -4.14
CA THR A 154 -9.49 4.72 -5.20
C THR A 154 -9.04 6.08 -4.68
N VAL A 155 -8.12 6.72 -5.39
CA VAL A 155 -7.70 8.10 -5.14
C VAL A 155 -8.53 9.04 -5.98
N PHE A 156 -9.21 9.97 -5.34
CA PHE A 156 -9.99 11.00 -6.02
C PHE A 156 -9.99 12.31 -5.23
N ASN A 157 -9.67 13.40 -5.90
CA ASN A 157 -9.73 14.76 -5.36
C ASN A 157 -9.00 14.92 -4.01
N GLY A 158 -7.74 14.43 -3.93
CA GLY A 158 -6.90 14.53 -2.74
C GLY A 158 -7.31 13.61 -1.58
N ARG A 159 -8.21 12.67 -1.80
CA ARG A 159 -8.68 11.69 -0.82
C ARG A 159 -8.46 10.28 -1.33
N VAL A 160 -8.28 9.34 -0.39
CA VAL A 160 -8.22 7.91 -0.68
C VAL A 160 -9.42 7.22 -0.07
N TYR A 161 -10.14 6.46 -0.89
CA TYR A 161 -11.32 5.67 -0.51
C TYR A 161 -10.94 4.20 -0.47
N PHE A 162 -11.20 3.55 0.67
CA PHE A 162 -10.91 2.13 0.86
C PHE A 162 -12.23 1.38 1.08
N PRO A 163 -12.66 0.56 0.11
CA PRO A 163 -13.80 -0.33 0.33
C PRO A 163 -13.49 -1.37 1.39
N THR A 164 -14.34 -1.51 2.39
CA THR A 164 -14.17 -2.47 3.46
C THR A 164 -15.40 -3.33 3.67
N TYR A 165 -15.22 -4.51 4.25
CA TYR A 165 -16.29 -5.44 4.57
C TYR A 165 -16.17 -5.94 6.00
N GLN A 166 -17.28 -5.93 6.72
CA GLN A 166 -17.41 -6.48 8.06
C GLN A 166 -18.36 -7.69 8.07
N PRO A 167 -17.90 -8.89 8.46
CA PRO A 167 -18.76 -10.06 8.50
C PRO A 167 -19.88 -9.92 9.53
N GLY A 168 -21.11 -10.25 9.13
CA GLY A 168 -22.34 -10.08 9.92
C GLY A 168 -22.67 -11.24 10.86
N GLY A 169 -21.89 -12.31 10.93
CA GLY A 169 -22.23 -13.54 11.67
C GLY A 169 -23.37 -14.29 11.00
N CYS A 170 -24.50 -14.49 11.70
CA CYS A 170 -25.70 -15.12 11.14
C CYS A 170 -26.53 -14.20 10.23
N GLN A 171 -26.17 -12.94 10.11
CA GLN A 171 -26.77 -11.96 9.20
C GLN A 171 -25.81 -11.65 8.04
N PRO A 172 -26.32 -11.14 6.89
CA PRO A 172 -25.45 -10.66 5.84
C PRO A 172 -24.42 -9.65 6.38
N GLY A 173 -23.18 -9.74 5.93
CA GLY A 173 -22.14 -8.79 6.25
C GLY A 173 -22.47 -7.40 5.68
N LYS A 174 -21.79 -6.38 6.20
CA LYS A 174 -21.93 -5.01 5.74
C LYS A 174 -20.69 -4.61 4.95
N GLY A 175 -20.89 -4.06 3.74
CA GLY A 175 -19.88 -3.36 2.99
C GLY A 175 -19.89 -1.86 3.33
N THR A 176 -18.75 -1.22 3.31
CA THR A 176 -18.54 0.23 3.49
C THR A 176 -17.38 0.72 2.63
#